data_9fa9a3141d5213375a8a8018fe401824
#
_entry.id   9fa9a3141d5213375a8a8018fe401824
#
_cell.length_a   1.000
_cell.length_b   1.000
_cell.length_c   1.000
_cell.angle_alpha   90.00
_cell.angle_beta   90.00
_cell.angle_gamma   90.00
#
_symmetry.space_group_name_H-M   'P 1'
#
loop_
_entity.id
_entity.type
_entity.pdbx_description
1 polymer ?
#
loop_
_entity_poly.entity_id
_entity_poly.type
_entity_poly.pdbx_seq_one_letter_code
_entity_poly.pdbx_strand_id
1 'polypeptide(L)' 'MSSVLIVLGHGSRNPAATAQFMELVEHLRSARHEPVLPAFMELAEPGLDAAVEEAVATGATEIVVQPCFLFDG' A
#
# COMPACT_ATOMS: atom_id res chain seq x y z
N MET A 1 18.70 9.81 -3.71
CA MET A 1 17.83 8.70 -4.16
C MET A 1 16.62 8.62 -3.29
N SER A 2 15.47 8.41 -3.89
CA SER A 2 14.24 8.32 -3.13
C SER A 2 13.53 7.03 -3.49
N SER A 3 12.96 6.38 -2.48
CA SER A 3 12.20 5.16 -2.69
C SER A 3 10.82 5.30 -2.07
N VAL A 4 9.89 4.53 -2.60
CA VAL A 4 8.52 4.47 -2.11
C VAL A 4 8.18 3.00 -1.89
N LEU A 5 7.56 2.71 -0.76
CA LEU A 5 7.08 1.38 -0.46
C LEU A 5 5.59 1.33 -0.74
N ILE A 6 5.17 0.40 -1.57
CA ILE A 6 3.76 0.14 -1.80
C ILE A 6 3.41 -1.16 -1.08
N VAL A 7 2.48 -1.08 -0.14
CA VAL A 7 2.01 -2.27 0.57
C VAL A 7 0.77 -2.75 -0.16
N LEU A 8 0.85 -3.93 -0.73
CA LEU A 8 -0.21 -4.46 -1.58
C LEU A 8 -1.06 -5.45 -0.79
N GLY A 9 -2.31 -5.11 -0.60
CA GLY A 9 -3.27 -6.00 0.04
C GLY A 9 -4.14 -6.67 -1.00
N HIS A 10 -4.80 -7.75 -0.61
CA HIS A 10 -5.68 -8.47 -1.52
C HIS A 10 -6.93 -7.66 -1.85
N GLY A 11 -7.46 -6.95 -0.88
CA GLY A 11 -8.73 -6.26 -1.00
C GLY A 11 -9.85 -7.07 -0.38
N SER A 12 -10.87 -6.37 0.10
CA SER A 12 -11.98 -7.03 0.77
C SER A 12 -13.19 -6.12 0.73
N ARG A 13 -14.38 -6.72 0.70
CA ARG A 13 -15.62 -5.96 0.85
C ARG A 13 -15.95 -5.71 2.32
N ASN A 14 -15.21 -6.33 3.22
CA ASN A 14 -15.43 -6.17 4.64
C ASN A 14 -14.71 -4.91 5.13
N PRO A 15 -15.43 -3.88 5.59
CA PRO A 15 -14.78 -2.65 6.05
C PRO A 15 -13.80 -2.87 7.21
N ALA A 16 -14.06 -3.86 8.06
CA ALA A 16 -13.16 -4.14 9.18
C ALA A 16 -11.81 -4.64 8.68
N ALA A 17 -11.82 -5.49 7.65
CA ALA A 17 -10.57 -5.99 7.08
C ALA A 17 -9.77 -4.86 6.43
N THR A 18 -10.45 -3.97 5.71
CA THR A 18 -9.81 -2.82 5.11
C THR A 18 -9.21 -1.91 6.17
N ALA A 19 -9.96 -1.69 7.27
CA ALA A 19 -9.46 -0.84 8.35
C ALA A 19 -8.22 -1.43 9.00
N GLN A 20 -8.18 -2.74 9.19
CA GLN A 20 -7.00 -3.41 9.74
C GLN A 20 -5.80 -3.25 8.84
N PHE A 21 -6.01 -3.38 7.53
CA PHE A 21 -4.95 -3.19 6.57
C PHE A 21 -4.42 -1.76 6.61
N MET A 22 -5.31 -0.78 6.68
CA MET A 22 -4.88 0.62 6.74
C MET A 22 -4.15 0.93 8.05
N GLU A 23 -4.52 0.28 9.15
CA GLU A 23 -3.77 0.43 10.39
C GLU A 23 -2.34 -0.08 10.22
N LEU A 24 -2.16 -1.20 9.53
CA LEU A 24 -0.84 -1.71 9.24
C LEU A 24 -0.03 -0.71 8.41
N VAL A 25 -0.66 -0.12 7.40
CA VAL A 25 -0.01 0.88 6.57
C VAL A 25 0.46 2.07 7.40
N GLU A 26 -0.41 2.55 8.31
CA GLU A 26 -0.05 3.67 9.17
C GLU A 26 1.09 3.31 10.12
N HIS A 27 1.08 2.10 10.61
CA HIS A 27 2.15 1.63 11.47
C HIS A 27 3.48 1.62 10.72
N LEU A 28 3.47 1.16 9.49
CA LEU A 28 4.68 1.15 8.66
C LEU A 28 5.16 2.57 8.36
N ARG A 29 4.22 3.49 8.13
CA ARG A 29 4.58 4.89 7.91
C ARG A 29 5.33 5.46 9.10
N SER A 30 4.90 5.10 10.30
CA SER A 30 5.55 5.59 11.51
C SER A 30 6.94 5.04 11.69
N ALA A 31 7.19 3.85 11.16
CA ALA A 31 8.45 3.14 11.40
C ALA A 31 9.47 3.35 10.28
N ARG A 32 9.08 3.93 9.16
CA ARG A 32 9.94 4.04 7.99
C ARG A 32 10.10 5.49 7.58
N HIS A 33 11.23 5.77 6.92
CA HIS A 33 11.50 7.12 6.42
C HIS A 33 10.89 7.37 5.05
N GLU A 34 10.81 6.34 4.21
CA GLU A 34 10.26 6.53 2.88
C GLU A 34 8.73 6.57 2.92
N PRO A 35 8.11 7.19 1.92
CA PRO A 35 6.65 7.15 1.83
C PRO A 35 6.13 5.73 1.71
N VAL A 36 5.00 5.47 2.34
CA VAL A 36 4.35 4.16 2.30
C VAL A 36 2.95 4.38 1.75
N LEU A 37 2.64 3.71 0.65
CA LEU A 37 1.35 3.84 -0.02
C LEU A 37 0.60 2.52 0.04
N PRO A 38 -0.70 2.56 0.29
CA PRO A 38 -1.51 1.34 0.21
C PRO A 38 -1.93 1.07 -1.22
N ALA A 39 -2.12 -0.20 -1.55
CA ALA A 39 -2.72 -0.59 -2.81
C ALA A 39 -3.47 -1.89 -2.61
N PHE A 40 -4.48 -2.12 -3.44
CA PHE A 40 -5.29 -3.32 -3.35
C PHE A 40 -5.34 -4.00 -4.70
N MET A 41 -5.38 -5.32 -4.68
CA MET A 41 -5.49 -6.08 -5.93
C MET A 41 -6.88 -5.97 -6.53
N GLU A 42 -7.91 -5.92 -5.67
CA GLU A 42 -9.29 -5.81 -6.13
C GLU A 42 -10.19 -5.34 -4.98
N LEU A 43 -11.41 -5.00 -5.29
CA LEU A 43 -12.48 -4.74 -4.32
C LEU A 43 -12.29 -3.49 -3.47
N ALA A 44 -11.21 -2.78 -3.61
CA ALA A 44 -10.97 -1.55 -2.87
C ALA A 44 -9.99 -0.69 -3.65
N GLU A 45 -9.97 0.60 -3.33
CA GLU A 45 -9.06 1.55 -3.97
C GLU A 45 -8.15 2.15 -2.93
N PRO A 46 -6.95 2.56 -3.34
CA PRO A 46 -6.44 2.58 -4.71
C PRO A 46 -5.95 1.21 -5.17
N GLY A 47 -6.04 0.99 -6.47
CA GLY A 47 -5.43 -0.18 -7.07
C GLY A 47 -3.93 -0.01 -7.21
N LEU A 48 -3.25 -1.08 -7.64
CA LEU A 48 -1.80 -1.02 -7.77
C LEU A 48 -1.38 -0.01 -8.82
N ASP A 49 -2.11 0.08 -9.92
CA ASP A 49 -1.80 1.03 -11.00
C ASP A 49 -1.77 2.46 -10.48
N ALA A 50 -2.81 2.84 -9.72
CA ALA A 50 -2.89 4.19 -9.18
C ALA A 50 -1.78 4.46 -8.17
N ALA A 51 -1.45 3.47 -7.35
CA ALA A 51 -0.38 3.64 -6.37
C ALA A 51 0.97 3.82 -7.05
N VAL A 52 1.22 3.05 -8.12
CA VAL A 52 2.47 3.20 -8.88
C VAL A 52 2.54 4.58 -9.52
N GLU A 53 1.43 5.05 -10.10
CA GLU A 53 1.40 6.38 -10.70
C GLU A 53 1.69 7.46 -9.66
N GLU A 54 1.12 7.32 -8.48
CA GLU A 54 1.37 8.28 -7.41
C GLU A 54 2.84 8.26 -7.00
N ALA A 55 3.42 7.07 -6.88
CA ALA A 55 4.84 6.94 -6.52
C ALA A 55 5.74 7.59 -7.56
N VAL A 56 5.44 7.36 -8.84
CA VAL A 56 6.20 7.97 -9.92
C VAL A 56 6.07 9.50 -9.85
N ALA A 57 4.89 10.00 -9.57
CA ALA A 57 4.66 11.44 -9.52
C ALA A 57 5.45 12.11 -8.39
N THR A 58 5.82 11.37 -7.35
CA THR A 58 6.64 11.94 -6.28
C THR A 58 8.11 12.05 -6.65
N GLY A 59 8.50 11.52 -7.81
CA GLY A 59 9.89 11.54 -8.24
C GLY A 59 10.71 10.38 -7.69
N ALA A 60 10.05 9.33 -7.23
CA ALA A 60 10.76 8.17 -6.69
C ALA A 60 11.65 7.52 -7.74
N THR A 61 12.86 7.16 -7.33
CA THR A 61 13.79 6.45 -8.21
C THR A 61 13.69 4.93 -8.00
N GLU A 62 13.06 4.51 -6.93
CA GLU A 62 12.87 3.09 -6.66
C GLU A 62 11.48 2.88 -6.06
N ILE A 63 10.78 1.89 -6.56
CA ILE A 63 9.46 1.54 -6.03
C ILE A 63 9.50 0.09 -5.62
N VAL A 64 9.23 -0.18 -4.35
CA VAL A 64 9.20 -1.53 -3.82
C VAL A 64 7.75 -1.88 -3.54
N VAL A 65 7.30 -3.00 -4.08
CA VAL A 65 5.94 -3.49 -3.83
C VAL A 65 6.04 -4.68 -2.89
N GLN A 66 5.42 -4.55 -1.72
CA GLN A 66 5.45 -5.59 -0.71
C GLN A 66 4.06 -6.20 -0.58
N PRO A 67 3.86 -7.42 -1.06
CA PRO A 67 2.58 -8.09 -0.85
C PRO A 67 2.33 -8.37 0.63
N CYS A 68 1.10 -8.20 1.05
CA CYS A 68 0.73 -8.45 2.43
C CYS A 68 -0.66 -9.04 2.44
N PHE A 69 -0.75 -10.36 2.41
CA PHE A 69 -2.02 -11.08 2.31
C PHE A 69 -2.36 -11.78 3.63
N LEU A 70 -2.11 -11.10 4.73
CA LEU A 70 -2.33 -11.68 6.05
C LEU A 70 -3.80 -11.88 6.38
N PHE A 71 -4.67 -11.21 5.65
CA PHE A 71 -6.10 -11.22 5.95
C PHE A 71 -6.92 -11.89 4.88
N ASP A 72 -6.33 -12.84 4.20
CA ASP A 72 -7.09 -13.61 3.24
C ASP A 72 -8.06 -14.44 4.04
N GLY A 73 -9.20 -14.25 3.76
CA GLY A 73 -10.05 -14.86 4.56
C GLY A 73 -10.85 -15.92 4.40
#